data_df26af934cb0c5d43ca4613dc38cc164
#
_entry.id   df26af934cb0c5d43ca4613dc38cc164
#
_cell.length_a   1.000
_cell.length_b   1.000
_cell.length_c   1.000
_cell.angle_alpha   90.00
_cell.angle_beta   90.00
_cell.angle_gamma   90.00
#
_symmetry.space_group_name_H-M   'P 1'
#
loop_
_entity.id
_entity.type
_entity.pdbx_description
1 polymer ?
#
loop_
_entity_poly.entity_id
_entity_poly.type
_entity_poly.pdbx_seq_one_letter_code
_entity_poly.pdbx_strand_id
1 'polypeptide(L)'
;MTTAVPVTAQDFTHRYVPVFGKRVHRLGLAAQYGIDEAGMSAAFERGLNYVFWTPNSRKLTRLLRAQLKQDRERFVVAAGPTLGWFPSQVRRGCERALKVLGTDYLDLFQLYWLGTTSAWTPGTVDVLMKLKEEGKVRALGVSIHDRQRAGRLAEDSPLDALMIRYNAAHPGAERDIFPHLARRQPAVVAYTATSWRRLLKRPRGWDGPVPTAGDCYRFCLSNANVDVVLTGPANAAQLDDNLAALERGPLSPDELRWMRDFGQVVHG
;
A
#
# COMPACT_ATOMS: atom_id res chain seq x y z
N MET A 1 -6.21 -25.44 -13.17
CA MET A 1 -7.26 -24.44 -12.93
C MET A 1 -7.43 -24.34 -11.42
N THR A 2 -6.78 -23.37 -10.79
CA THR A 2 -6.89 -23.15 -9.34
C THR A 2 -8.15 -22.33 -9.12
N THR A 3 -9.19 -22.94 -8.60
CA THR A 3 -10.44 -22.28 -8.21
C THR A 3 -10.11 -21.29 -7.09
N ALA A 4 -10.23 -20.01 -7.37
CA ALA A 4 -10.13 -18.96 -6.37
C ALA A 4 -11.22 -19.20 -5.31
N VAL A 5 -10.82 -19.43 -4.07
CA VAL A 5 -11.73 -19.53 -2.93
C VAL A 5 -12.45 -18.20 -2.78
N PRO A 6 -13.79 -18.16 -2.68
CA PRO A 6 -14.53 -16.90 -2.50
C PRO A 6 -14.07 -16.24 -1.19
N VAL A 7 -13.67 -14.98 -1.27
CA VAL A 7 -13.33 -14.17 -0.09
C VAL A 7 -14.62 -13.93 0.69
N THR A 8 -14.70 -14.44 1.91
CA THR A 8 -15.83 -14.17 2.81
C THR A 8 -15.78 -12.72 3.32
N ALA A 9 -16.92 -12.15 3.73
CA ALA A 9 -16.96 -10.77 4.24
C ALA A 9 -16.00 -10.56 5.43
N GLN A 10 -15.79 -11.59 6.24
CA GLN A 10 -14.89 -11.56 7.40
C GLN A 10 -13.41 -11.46 7.01
N ASP A 11 -13.03 -11.94 5.81
CA ASP A 11 -11.67 -11.91 5.28
C ASP A 11 -11.41 -10.64 4.43
N PHE A 12 -12.44 -9.84 4.15
CA PHE A 12 -12.29 -8.68 3.27
C PHE A 12 -11.59 -7.50 3.93
N THR A 13 -11.77 -7.30 5.23
CA THR A 13 -11.13 -6.21 5.99
C THR A 13 -9.71 -6.55 6.43
N HIS A 14 -9.39 -7.84 6.60
CA HIS A 14 -8.08 -8.30 7.04
C HIS A 14 -7.59 -9.47 6.19
N ARG A 15 -6.26 -9.55 6.03
CA ARG A 15 -5.60 -10.67 5.35
C ARG A 15 -4.32 -11.03 6.08
N TYR A 16 -4.03 -12.33 6.19
CA TYR A 16 -2.68 -12.76 6.52
C TYR A 16 -1.78 -12.55 5.31
N VAL A 17 -0.71 -11.77 5.48
CA VAL A 17 0.26 -11.48 4.42
C VAL A 17 1.56 -12.20 4.75
N PRO A 18 1.87 -13.31 4.06
CA PRO A 18 3.02 -14.17 4.40
C PRO A 18 4.35 -13.43 4.44
N VAL A 19 4.55 -12.48 3.53
CA VAL A 19 5.75 -11.64 3.44
C VAL A 19 6.03 -10.87 4.75
N PHE A 20 4.98 -10.45 5.46
CA PHE A 20 5.11 -9.76 6.75
C PHE A 20 4.97 -10.70 7.95
N GLY A 21 4.52 -11.94 7.73
CA GLY A 21 4.22 -12.90 8.80
C GLY A 21 3.10 -12.44 9.73
N LYS A 22 2.21 -11.57 9.27
CA LYS A 22 1.20 -10.89 10.10
C LYS A 22 -0.17 -10.86 9.43
N ARG A 23 -1.21 -10.85 10.26
CA ARG A 23 -2.56 -10.47 9.83
C ARG A 23 -2.63 -8.95 9.74
N VAL A 24 -2.94 -8.44 8.55
CA VAL A 24 -2.91 -7.03 8.23
C VAL A 24 -4.32 -6.54 7.91
N HIS A 25 -4.69 -5.39 8.45
CA HIS A 25 -5.87 -4.67 7.98
C HIS A 25 -5.61 -4.19 6.55
N ARG A 26 -6.50 -4.52 5.62
CA ARG A 26 -6.28 -4.27 4.18
C ARG A 26 -6.35 -2.80 3.77
N LEU A 27 -6.82 -1.91 4.68
CA LEU A 27 -6.68 -0.48 4.55
C LEU A 27 -5.43 -0.04 5.33
N GLY A 28 -4.39 0.43 4.62
CA GLY A 28 -3.15 0.91 5.21
C GLY A 28 -3.17 2.43 5.39
N LEU A 29 -2.62 2.94 6.49
CA LEU A 29 -2.63 4.37 6.81
C LEU A 29 -1.45 5.11 6.17
N ALA A 30 -1.76 6.15 5.37
CA ALA A 30 -0.84 7.19 4.92
C ALA A 30 -1.28 8.55 5.50
N ALA A 31 -0.63 9.01 6.55
CA ALA A 31 -1.12 10.12 7.40
C ALA A 31 -0.69 11.52 6.94
N GLN A 32 -0.39 11.71 5.63
CA GLN A 32 0.15 12.98 5.10
C GLN A 32 -0.94 13.92 4.55
N TYR A 33 -2.21 13.55 4.68
CA TYR A 33 -3.32 14.20 3.99
C TYR A 33 -4.25 15.00 4.90
N GLY A 34 -3.86 15.21 6.17
CA GLY A 34 -4.57 16.11 7.08
C GLY A 34 -5.08 15.49 8.37
N ILE A 35 -5.24 14.17 8.43
CA ILE A 35 -5.69 13.49 9.66
C ILE A 35 -4.82 13.90 10.86
N ASP A 36 -5.47 14.25 11.95
CA ASP A 36 -4.80 14.64 13.19
C ASP A 36 -4.36 13.42 14.02
N GLU A 37 -3.72 13.68 15.16
CA GLU A 37 -3.19 12.63 16.03
C GLU A 37 -4.30 11.79 16.66
N ALA A 38 -5.43 12.42 17.02
CA ALA A 38 -6.58 11.70 17.56
C ALA A 38 -7.20 10.74 16.53
N GLY A 39 -7.36 11.20 15.28
CA GLY A 39 -7.85 10.36 14.19
C GLY A 39 -6.89 9.21 13.85
N MET A 40 -5.57 9.43 13.90
CA MET A 40 -4.58 8.36 13.74
C MET A 40 -4.64 7.34 14.88
N SER A 41 -4.82 7.79 16.12
CA SER A 41 -4.99 6.92 17.29
C SER A 41 -6.22 6.05 17.14
N ALA A 42 -7.36 6.65 16.79
CA ALA A 42 -8.60 5.94 16.52
C ALA A 42 -8.44 4.91 15.37
N ALA A 43 -7.65 5.23 14.32
CA ALA A 43 -7.32 4.27 13.27
C ALA A 43 -6.62 3.02 13.85
N PHE A 44 -5.64 3.22 14.71
CA PHE A 44 -4.92 2.10 15.33
C PHE A 44 -5.80 1.30 16.28
N GLU A 45 -6.65 1.95 17.08
CA GLU A 45 -7.61 1.30 17.97
C GLU A 45 -8.61 0.42 17.19
N ARG A 46 -9.00 0.87 15.98
CA ARG A 46 -9.88 0.10 15.07
C ARG A 46 -9.14 -0.95 14.24
N GLY A 47 -7.87 -1.22 14.54
CA GLY A 47 -7.11 -2.34 13.97
C GLY A 47 -6.29 -2.03 12.74
N LEU A 48 -6.22 -0.78 12.26
CA LEU A 48 -5.28 -0.43 11.19
C LEU A 48 -3.85 -0.63 11.71
N ASN A 49 -3.13 -1.54 11.10
CA ASN A 49 -1.79 -1.90 11.53
C ASN A 49 -0.75 -1.83 10.41
N TYR A 50 -1.14 -1.60 9.16
CA TYR A 50 -0.20 -1.27 8.10
C TYR A 50 -0.01 0.24 8.03
N VAL A 51 1.21 0.71 8.26
CA VAL A 51 1.55 2.14 8.32
C VAL A 51 2.59 2.48 7.26
N PHE A 52 2.19 3.33 6.32
CA PHE A 52 3.10 3.94 5.36
C PHE A 52 3.73 5.18 5.98
N TRP A 53 4.98 5.04 6.41
CA TRP A 53 5.71 6.11 7.12
C TRP A 53 6.69 6.82 6.20
N THR A 54 6.75 8.15 6.35
CA THR A 54 7.78 8.99 5.73
C THR A 54 8.35 9.96 6.74
N PRO A 55 9.61 10.42 6.58
CA PRO A 55 10.28 11.31 7.53
C PRO A 55 9.56 12.64 7.79
N ASN A 56 8.71 13.08 6.86
CA ASN A 56 8.00 14.37 6.96
C ASN A 56 6.76 14.31 7.86
N SER A 57 6.31 13.12 8.26
CA SER A 57 5.10 12.90 9.06
C SER A 57 5.41 13.00 10.56
N ARG A 58 5.71 14.20 11.09
CA ARG A 58 6.11 14.40 12.49
C ARG A 58 5.09 13.88 13.50
N LYS A 59 3.78 14.15 13.29
CA LYS A 59 2.70 13.70 14.18
C LYS A 59 2.62 12.18 14.19
N LEU A 60 2.58 11.57 13.02
CA LEU A 60 2.61 10.10 12.89
C LEU A 60 3.85 9.50 13.54
N THR A 61 5.03 10.09 13.35
CA THR A 61 6.28 9.60 13.95
C THR A 61 6.17 9.54 15.48
N ARG A 62 5.67 10.60 16.12
CA ARG A 62 5.51 10.65 17.58
C ARG A 62 4.56 9.56 18.08
N LEU A 63 3.38 9.46 17.47
CA LEU A 63 2.37 8.47 17.83
C LEU A 63 2.88 7.04 17.58
N LEU A 64 3.44 6.80 16.40
CA LEU A 64 3.93 5.46 16.02
C LEU A 64 5.06 4.99 16.94
N ARG A 65 6.00 5.86 17.32
CA ARG A 65 7.03 5.53 18.31
C ARG A 65 6.45 5.03 19.64
N ALA A 66 5.42 5.70 20.15
CA ALA A 66 4.76 5.29 21.38
C ALA A 66 4.10 3.91 21.21
N GLN A 67 3.40 3.69 20.12
CA GLN A 67 2.76 2.42 19.80
C GLN A 67 3.76 1.28 19.60
N LEU A 68 4.86 1.50 18.87
CA LEU A 68 5.91 0.51 18.64
C LEU A 68 6.63 0.10 19.93
N LYS A 69 6.75 1.01 20.90
CA LYS A 69 7.32 0.72 22.23
C LYS A 69 6.40 -0.19 23.05
N GLN A 70 5.08 -0.09 22.87
CA GLN A 70 4.10 -0.91 23.59
C GLN A 70 3.95 -2.29 22.96
N ASP A 71 3.78 -2.33 21.64
CA ASP A 71 3.58 -3.57 20.88
C ASP A 71 4.14 -3.42 19.45
N ARG A 72 5.43 -3.78 19.29
CA ARG A 72 6.12 -3.72 18.00
C ARG A 72 5.53 -4.69 16.98
N GLU A 73 5.14 -5.87 17.42
CA GLU A 73 4.67 -6.94 16.52
C GLU A 73 3.28 -6.68 15.96
N ARG A 74 2.50 -5.82 16.57
CA ARG A 74 1.18 -5.42 16.07
C ARG A 74 1.25 -4.75 14.69
N PHE A 75 2.30 -3.96 14.43
CA PHE A 75 2.37 -3.08 13.26
C PHE A 75 3.22 -3.66 12.13
N VAL A 76 2.80 -3.38 10.89
CA VAL A 76 3.60 -3.45 9.68
C VAL A 76 4.01 -2.03 9.32
N VAL A 77 5.29 -1.71 9.53
CA VAL A 77 5.86 -0.40 9.23
C VAL A 77 6.56 -0.45 7.87
N ALA A 78 5.96 0.24 6.89
CA ALA A 78 6.54 0.41 5.57
C ALA A 78 7.23 1.77 5.48
N ALA A 79 8.52 1.78 5.21
CA ALA A 79 9.36 2.97 5.08
C ALA A 79 10.24 2.90 3.82
N GLY A 80 10.92 4.00 3.51
CA GLY A 80 11.90 4.04 2.43
C GLY A 80 12.82 5.27 2.53
N PRO A 81 13.94 5.28 1.77
CA PRO A 81 14.82 6.43 1.72
C PRO A 81 14.14 7.59 0.97
N THR A 82 14.44 8.82 1.34
CA THR A 82 13.98 10.00 0.58
C THR A 82 14.55 9.98 -0.85
N LEU A 83 15.82 9.60 -0.98
CA LEU A 83 16.51 9.33 -2.24
C LEU A 83 17.19 7.97 -2.16
N GLY A 84 17.13 7.18 -3.21
CA GLY A 84 17.66 5.82 -3.30
C GLY A 84 18.44 5.57 -4.60
N TRP A 85 19.15 6.56 -5.12
CA TRP A 85 19.97 6.42 -6.32
C TRP A 85 21.29 5.67 -6.06
N PHE A 86 21.84 5.84 -4.86
CA PHE A 86 23.13 5.28 -4.48
C PHE A 86 23.01 4.37 -3.26
N PRO A 87 23.86 3.32 -3.15
CA PRO A 87 23.90 2.41 -2.01
C PRO A 87 23.95 3.10 -0.65
N SER A 88 24.78 4.15 -0.53
CA SER A 88 24.93 4.91 0.72
C SER A 88 23.66 5.67 1.13
N GLN A 89 22.84 6.12 0.17
CA GLN A 89 21.56 6.77 0.45
C GLN A 89 20.53 5.76 0.97
N VAL A 90 20.50 4.56 0.37
CA VAL A 90 19.63 3.47 0.79
C VAL A 90 19.93 3.07 2.23
N ARG A 91 21.20 2.79 2.57
CA ARG A 91 21.63 2.42 3.94
C ARG A 91 21.31 3.51 4.94
N ARG A 92 21.75 4.75 4.68
CA ARG A 92 21.48 5.89 5.57
C ARG A 92 19.98 6.14 5.75
N GLY A 93 19.17 5.93 4.70
CA GLY A 93 17.71 6.05 4.77
C GLY A 93 17.09 5.04 5.73
N CYS A 94 17.52 3.79 5.67
CA CYS A 94 17.08 2.74 6.60
C CYS A 94 17.48 3.04 8.05
N GLU A 95 18.77 3.30 8.29
CA GLU A 95 19.30 3.57 9.62
C GLU A 95 18.67 4.82 10.27
N ARG A 96 18.42 5.85 9.46
CA ARG A 96 17.67 7.03 9.90
C ARG A 96 16.23 6.69 10.29
N ALA A 97 15.52 5.87 9.50
CA ALA A 97 14.15 5.46 9.80
C ALA A 97 14.08 4.69 11.12
N LEU A 98 14.97 3.71 11.32
CA LEU A 98 15.09 2.95 12.57
C LEU A 98 15.33 3.87 13.78
N LYS A 99 16.30 4.76 13.68
CA LYS A 99 16.63 5.72 14.74
C LYS A 99 15.46 6.65 15.06
N VAL A 100 14.81 7.20 14.03
CA VAL A 100 13.69 8.14 14.18
C VAL A 100 12.46 7.46 14.76
N LEU A 101 12.17 6.23 14.36
CA LEU A 101 11.05 5.45 14.87
C LEU A 101 11.34 4.79 16.22
N GLY A 102 12.62 4.65 16.61
CA GLY A 102 13.01 3.98 17.85
C GLY A 102 12.68 2.48 17.83
N THR A 103 12.99 1.82 16.71
CA THR A 103 12.76 0.38 16.49
C THR A 103 13.99 -0.26 15.88
N ASP A 104 14.19 -1.55 16.12
CA ASP A 104 15.35 -2.30 15.63
C ASP A 104 15.16 -2.82 14.20
N TYR A 105 13.92 -2.89 13.72
CA TYR A 105 13.62 -3.36 12.37
C TYR A 105 12.43 -2.63 11.72
N LEU A 106 12.38 -2.67 10.39
CA LEU A 106 11.24 -2.29 9.56
C LEU A 106 10.63 -3.56 8.95
N ASP A 107 9.30 -3.63 8.89
CA ASP A 107 8.63 -4.77 8.24
C ASP A 107 8.82 -4.72 6.72
N LEU A 108 8.75 -3.52 6.14
CA LEU A 108 9.00 -3.28 4.71
C LEU A 108 9.89 -2.06 4.52
N PHE A 109 11.00 -2.24 3.80
CA PHE A 109 11.81 -1.13 3.33
C PHE A 109 11.82 -1.10 1.81
N GLN A 110 11.35 0.01 1.22
CA GLN A 110 11.10 0.08 -0.20
C GLN A 110 11.75 1.31 -0.86
N LEU A 111 12.29 1.12 -2.06
CA LEU A 111 12.75 2.21 -2.90
C LEU A 111 11.55 2.96 -3.46
N TYR A 112 11.41 4.24 -3.13
CA TYR A 112 10.30 5.07 -3.62
C TYR A 112 10.53 5.50 -5.06
N TRP A 113 9.45 5.55 -5.85
CA TRP A 113 9.39 6.05 -7.23
C TRP A 113 10.58 5.60 -8.07
N LEU A 114 10.68 4.31 -8.24
CA LEU A 114 11.75 3.69 -9.02
C LEU A 114 11.85 4.32 -10.42
N GLY A 115 13.05 4.84 -10.74
CA GLY A 115 13.30 5.60 -11.95
C GLY A 115 13.10 7.13 -11.82
N THR A 116 12.59 7.61 -10.65
CA THR A 116 12.37 9.04 -10.41
C THR A 116 13.14 9.55 -9.19
N THR A 117 13.08 8.84 -8.07
CA THR A 117 13.82 9.19 -6.83
C THR A 117 14.76 8.08 -6.37
N SER A 118 14.70 6.92 -7.01
CA SER A 118 15.55 5.77 -6.69
C SER A 118 15.88 4.94 -7.93
N ALA A 119 16.92 4.11 -7.83
CA ALA A 119 17.36 3.20 -8.87
C ALA A 119 17.49 1.76 -8.35
N TRP A 120 17.08 0.81 -9.18
CA TRP A 120 17.30 -0.62 -8.99
C TRP A 120 18.57 -1.00 -9.73
N THR A 121 19.70 -0.93 -9.05
CA THR A 121 21.03 -1.26 -9.55
C THR A 121 21.61 -2.40 -8.72
N PRO A 122 22.62 -3.16 -9.21
CA PRO A 122 23.28 -4.17 -8.39
C PRO A 122 23.68 -3.62 -7.00
N GLY A 123 24.29 -2.44 -6.93
CA GLY A 123 24.74 -1.88 -5.66
C GLY A 123 23.60 -1.50 -4.71
N THR A 124 22.47 -0.97 -5.19
CA THR A 124 21.30 -0.68 -4.33
C THR A 124 20.62 -1.96 -3.87
N VAL A 125 20.55 -2.99 -4.72
CA VAL A 125 20.02 -4.31 -4.37
C VAL A 125 20.90 -4.99 -3.32
N ASP A 126 22.23 -4.99 -3.50
CA ASP A 126 23.18 -5.57 -2.52
C ASP A 126 23.01 -4.94 -1.13
N VAL A 127 22.82 -3.62 -1.06
CA VAL A 127 22.60 -2.96 0.23
C VAL A 127 21.24 -3.35 0.83
N LEU A 128 20.18 -3.46 0.03
CA LEU A 128 18.88 -3.93 0.49
C LEU A 128 18.98 -5.34 1.06
N MET A 129 19.64 -6.26 0.34
CA MET A 129 19.86 -7.63 0.80
C MET A 129 20.67 -7.68 2.10
N LYS A 130 21.74 -6.90 2.21
CA LYS A 130 22.55 -6.79 3.46
C LYS A 130 21.72 -6.26 4.63
N LEU A 131 20.87 -5.26 4.42
CA LEU A 131 19.97 -4.76 5.47
C LEU A 131 18.98 -5.83 5.94
N LYS A 132 18.53 -6.71 5.04
CA LYS A 132 17.68 -7.86 5.36
C LYS A 132 18.46 -8.92 6.13
N GLU A 133 19.67 -9.27 5.72
CA GLU A 133 20.58 -10.18 6.41
C GLU A 133 20.96 -9.67 7.82
N GLU A 134 21.16 -8.36 7.98
CA GLU A 134 21.40 -7.71 9.28
C GLU A 134 20.15 -7.68 10.19
N GLY A 135 19.00 -8.16 9.73
CA GLY A 135 17.73 -8.15 10.48
C GLY A 135 17.08 -6.77 10.61
N LYS A 136 17.67 -5.72 10.00
CA LYS A 136 17.13 -4.36 10.03
C LYS A 136 15.85 -4.19 9.20
N VAL A 137 15.63 -5.09 8.24
CA VAL A 137 14.49 -5.06 7.32
C VAL A 137 13.98 -6.49 7.14
N ARG A 138 12.66 -6.71 7.28
CA ARG A 138 12.06 -8.04 7.08
C ARG A 138 11.71 -8.31 5.63
N ALA A 139 11.22 -7.29 4.91
CA ALA A 139 10.82 -7.39 3.51
C ALA A 139 11.38 -6.23 2.68
N LEU A 140 11.71 -6.52 1.41
CA LEU A 140 12.24 -5.55 0.45
C LEU A 140 11.15 -5.17 -0.55
N GLY A 141 11.01 -3.87 -0.86
CA GLY A 141 9.99 -3.42 -1.79
C GLY A 141 10.44 -2.30 -2.74
N VAL A 142 9.57 -2.02 -3.68
CA VAL A 142 9.66 -0.83 -4.55
C VAL A 142 8.30 -0.19 -4.74
N SER A 143 8.28 1.14 -4.89
CA SER A 143 7.16 1.88 -5.47
C SER A 143 7.50 2.18 -6.93
N ILE A 144 6.65 1.79 -7.87
CA ILE A 144 6.97 1.83 -9.29
C ILE A 144 5.74 2.17 -10.14
N HIS A 145 5.94 3.02 -11.18
CA HIS A 145 4.92 3.37 -12.15
C HIS A 145 5.02 2.59 -13.47
N ASP A 146 6.23 2.18 -13.84
CA ASP A 146 6.47 1.34 -15.02
C ASP A 146 5.94 -0.08 -14.74
N ARG A 147 4.76 -0.36 -15.28
CA ARG A 147 4.06 -1.63 -15.03
C ARG A 147 4.78 -2.83 -15.61
N GLN A 148 5.35 -2.71 -16.81
CA GLN A 148 6.08 -3.84 -17.43
C GLN A 148 7.33 -4.16 -16.64
N ARG A 149 8.07 -3.16 -16.18
CA ARG A 149 9.21 -3.34 -15.30
C ARG A 149 8.78 -3.93 -13.95
N ALA A 150 7.64 -3.50 -13.40
CA ALA A 150 7.10 -4.05 -12.17
C ALA A 150 6.79 -5.54 -12.29
N GLY A 151 6.18 -5.98 -13.40
CA GLY A 151 5.94 -7.39 -13.68
C GLY A 151 7.24 -8.21 -13.71
N ARG A 152 8.25 -7.75 -14.46
CA ARG A 152 9.57 -8.42 -14.50
C ARG A 152 10.23 -8.51 -13.12
N LEU A 153 10.17 -7.42 -12.33
CA LEU A 153 10.73 -7.43 -10.98
C LEU A 153 9.97 -8.36 -10.04
N ALA A 154 8.64 -8.46 -10.17
CA ALA A 154 7.83 -9.40 -9.42
C ALA A 154 8.23 -10.85 -9.66
N GLU A 155 8.61 -11.17 -10.88
CA GLU A 155 8.95 -12.53 -11.32
C GLU A 155 10.40 -12.92 -10.99
N ASP A 156 11.36 -12.02 -11.23
CA ASP A 156 12.80 -12.34 -11.28
C ASP A 156 13.71 -11.49 -10.38
N SER A 157 13.17 -10.90 -9.31
CA SER A 157 14.00 -10.11 -8.38
C SER A 157 13.81 -10.54 -6.92
N PRO A 158 14.71 -10.16 -5.99
CA PRO A 158 14.57 -10.44 -4.57
C PRO A 158 13.49 -9.60 -3.85
N LEU A 159 12.57 -8.97 -4.60
CA LEU A 159 11.49 -8.19 -4.02
C LEU A 159 10.49 -9.08 -3.28
N ASP A 160 10.09 -8.62 -2.11
CA ASP A 160 9.03 -9.21 -1.29
C ASP A 160 7.71 -8.45 -1.44
N ALA A 161 7.74 -7.18 -1.89
CA ALA A 161 6.55 -6.35 -2.03
C ALA A 161 6.65 -5.33 -3.18
N LEU A 162 5.50 -5.06 -3.81
CA LEU A 162 5.31 -4.03 -4.82
C LEU A 162 4.28 -3.02 -4.36
N MET A 163 4.62 -1.74 -4.39
CA MET A 163 3.67 -0.65 -4.22
C MET A 163 3.37 -0.05 -5.59
N ILE A 164 2.13 -0.17 -6.06
CA ILE A 164 1.73 0.13 -7.44
C ILE A 164 0.50 1.03 -7.50
N ARG A 165 0.41 1.84 -8.55
CA ARG A 165 -0.83 2.55 -8.87
C ARG A 165 -1.83 1.56 -9.45
N TYR A 166 -2.94 1.35 -8.71
CA TYR A 166 -4.05 0.53 -9.16
C TYR A 166 -5.38 1.14 -8.69
N ASN A 167 -6.27 1.43 -9.62
CA ASN A 167 -7.60 1.96 -9.38
C ASN A 167 -8.47 1.81 -10.64
N ALA A 168 -9.76 2.15 -10.57
CA ALA A 168 -10.69 1.99 -11.67
C ALA A 168 -10.30 2.78 -12.95
N ALA A 169 -9.66 3.97 -12.80
CA ALA A 169 -9.15 4.73 -13.94
C ALA A 169 -7.80 4.21 -14.46
N HIS A 170 -7.08 3.39 -13.70
CA HIS A 170 -5.77 2.86 -14.06
C HIS A 170 -5.68 1.36 -13.74
N PRO A 171 -6.46 0.50 -14.43
CA PRO A 171 -6.51 -0.93 -14.16
C PRO A 171 -5.36 -1.73 -14.80
N GLY A 172 -4.42 -1.09 -15.48
CA GLY A 172 -3.38 -1.74 -16.30
C GLY A 172 -2.48 -2.74 -15.56
N ALA A 173 -2.44 -2.73 -14.22
CA ALA A 173 -1.74 -3.75 -13.43
C ALA A 173 -2.33 -5.16 -13.65
N GLU A 174 -3.61 -5.27 -13.97
CA GLU A 174 -4.28 -6.54 -14.25
C GLU A 174 -3.66 -7.29 -15.43
N ARG A 175 -3.17 -6.53 -16.43
CA ARG A 175 -2.51 -7.07 -17.61
C ARG A 175 -0.99 -7.18 -17.44
N ASP A 176 -0.37 -6.17 -16.83
CA ASP A 176 1.07 -5.96 -16.93
C ASP A 176 1.83 -6.40 -15.66
N ILE A 177 1.15 -6.66 -14.52
CA ILE A 177 1.79 -7.01 -13.24
C ILE A 177 1.24 -8.30 -12.66
N PHE A 178 -0.08 -8.42 -12.49
CA PHE A 178 -0.69 -9.53 -11.76
C PHE A 178 -0.40 -10.92 -12.34
N PRO A 179 -0.30 -11.13 -13.67
CA PRO A 179 0.11 -12.42 -14.22
C PRO A 179 1.53 -12.87 -13.80
N HIS A 180 2.40 -11.92 -13.44
CA HIS A 180 3.80 -12.18 -13.04
C HIS A 180 3.97 -12.47 -11.53
N LEU A 181 2.90 -12.38 -10.73
CA LEU A 181 2.99 -12.61 -9.29
C LEU A 181 3.06 -14.10 -8.91
N ALA A 182 2.60 -15.01 -9.77
CA ALA A 182 2.40 -16.43 -9.44
C ALA A 182 3.68 -17.15 -8.96
N ARG A 183 4.85 -16.77 -9.47
CA ARG A 183 6.13 -17.43 -9.17
C ARG A 183 6.63 -17.16 -7.75
N ARG A 184 6.57 -15.93 -7.30
CA ARG A 184 7.18 -15.49 -6.03
C ARG A 184 6.16 -14.95 -5.02
N GLN A 185 4.98 -14.61 -5.47
CA GLN A 185 3.88 -14.09 -4.65
C GLN A 185 4.29 -12.89 -3.77
N PRO A 186 4.94 -11.85 -4.33
CA PRO A 186 5.24 -10.65 -3.56
C PRO A 186 3.93 -9.99 -3.12
N ALA A 187 3.93 -9.37 -1.94
CA ALA A 187 2.79 -8.60 -1.47
C ALA A 187 2.54 -7.40 -2.40
N VAL A 188 1.27 -7.09 -2.65
CA VAL A 188 0.87 -5.95 -3.48
C VAL A 188 0.17 -4.90 -2.63
N VAL A 189 0.75 -3.71 -2.61
CA VAL A 189 0.18 -2.51 -1.96
C VAL A 189 -0.30 -1.55 -3.04
N ALA A 190 -1.62 -1.35 -3.13
CA ALA A 190 -2.18 -0.36 -4.06
C ALA A 190 -2.17 1.03 -3.43
N TYR A 191 -1.83 2.05 -4.22
CA TYR A 191 -1.95 3.44 -3.82
C TYR A 191 -2.69 4.26 -4.87
N THR A 192 -3.07 5.50 -4.51
CA THR A 192 -3.89 6.39 -5.35
C THR A 192 -5.22 5.78 -5.79
N ALA A 193 -5.89 5.02 -4.89
CA ALA A 193 -7.16 4.35 -5.18
C ALA A 193 -8.24 5.30 -5.73
N THR A 194 -8.27 6.56 -5.27
CA THR A 194 -9.21 7.60 -5.73
C THR A 194 -8.71 8.35 -6.97
N SER A 195 -7.58 7.95 -7.58
CA SER A 195 -6.92 8.69 -8.68
C SER A 195 -6.75 10.19 -8.35
N TRP A 196 -6.14 10.50 -7.18
CA TRP A 196 -6.02 11.88 -6.65
C TRP A 196 -7.36 12.62 -6.59
N ARG A 197 -8.42 11.93 -6.15
CA ARG A 197 -9.79 12.43 -6.04
C ARG A 197 -10.49 12.68 -7.39
N ARG A 198 -9.90 12.29 -8.53
CA ARG A 198 -10.58 12.38 -9.84
C ARG A 198 -11.79 11.45 -9.89
N LEU A 199 -11.69 10.24 -9.33
CA LEU A 199 -12.78 9.27 -9.24
C LEU A 199 -13.92 9.71 -8.28
N LEU A 200 -13.73 10.75 -7.50
CA LEU A 200 -14.75 11.29 -6.59
C LEU A 200 -15.51 12.48 -7.18
N LYS A 201 -15.28 12.80 -8.45
CA LYS A 201 -15.91 13.93 -9.15
C LYS A 201 -16.65 13.41 -10.36
N ARG A 202 -17.83 13.99 -10.61
CA ARG A 202 -18.61 13.67 -11.81
C ARG A 202 -17.85 14.14 -13.06
N PRO A 203 -17.46 13.24 -13.97
CA PRO A 203 -16.88 13.65 -15.25
C PRO A 203 -17.99 14.13 -16.21
N ARG A 204 -17.60 14.87 -17.23
CA ARG A 204 -18.52 15.33 -18.27
C ARG A 204 -19.13 14.14 -19.01
N GLY A 205 -20.44 14.17 -19.22
CA GLY A 205 -21.17 13.11 -19.93
C GLY A 205 -21.46 11.86 -19.11
N TRP A 206 -21.33 11.94 -17.78
CA TRP A 206 -21.69 10.85 -16.88
C TRP A 206 -22.95 11.19 -16.09
N ASP A 207 -24.04 10.45 -16.31
CA ASP A 207 -25.34 10.66 -15.65
C ASP A 207 -25.59 9.70 -14.46
N GLY A 208 -24.78 8.65 -14.35
CA GLY A 208 -24.87 7.65 -13.28
C GLY A 208 -24.34 8.14 -11.91
N PRO A 209 -24.35 7.28 -10.90
CA PRO A 209 -23.80 7.59 -9.58
C PRO A 209 -22.28 7.82 -9.65
N VAL A 210 -21.78 8.68 -8.74
CA VAL A 210 -20.33 8.96 -8.58
C VAL A 210 -19.80 8.12 -7.43
N PRO A 211 -18.66 7.43 -7.59
CA PRO A 211 -18.05 6.62 -6.53
C PRO A 211 -17.66 7.43 -5.30
N THR A 212 -17.80 6.81 -4.13
CA THR A 212 -17.19 7.27 -2.89
C THR A 212 -15.73 6.80 -2.80
N ALA A 213 -14.97 7.33 -1.83
CA ALA A 213 -13.63 6.84 -1.54
C ALA A 213 -13.66 5.35 -1.13
N GLY A 214 -14.68 4.96 -0.35
CA GLY A 214 -14.90 3.57 0.04
C GLY A 214 -15.11 2.63 -1.15
N ASP A 215 -15.86 3.04 -2.18
CA ASP A 215 -16.05 2.24 -3.39
C ASP A 215 -14.72 2.08 -4.16
N CYS A 216 -13.87 3.13 -4.17
CA CYS A 216 -12.53 3.06 -4.78
C CYS A 216 -11.62 2.07 -4.02
N TYR A 217 -11.68 2.03 -2.68
CA TYR A 217 -10.90 1.06 -1.89
C TYR A 217 -11.43 -0.37 -2.09
N ARG A 218 -12.77 -0.55 -2.08
CA ARG A 218 -13.39 -1.84 -2.37
C ARG A 218 -13.03 -2.33 -3.77
N PHE A 219 -12.98 -1.45 -4.78
CA PHE A 219 -12.53 -1.81 -6.13
C PHE A 219 -11.12 -2.41 -6.11
N CYS A 220 -10.16 -1.73 -5.49
CA CYS A 220 -8.80 -2.23 -5.41
C CYS A 220 -8.74 -3.59 -4.69
N LEU A 221 -9.40 -3.70 -3.54
CA LEU A 221 -9.35 -4.89 -2.67
C LEU A 221 -10.21 -6.05 -3.18
N SER A 222 -11.16 -5.83 -4.08
CA SER A 222 -11.92 -6.90 -4.76
C SER A 222 -11.03 -7.71 -5.71
N ASN A 223 -9.87 -7.18 -6.10
CA ASN A 223 -8.88 -7.96 -6.82
C ASN A 223 -8.05 -8.80 -5.83
N ALA A 224 -8.05 -10.13 -6.03
CA ALA A 224 -7.39 -11.08 -5.13
C ALA A 224 -5.87 -10.87 -5.02
N ASN A 225 -5.25 -10.23 -6.02
CA ASN A 225 -3.82 -9.92 -6.04
C ASN A 225 -3.43 -8.72 -5.19
N VAL A 226 -4.39 -7.93 -4.70
CA VAL A 226 -4.10 -6.75 -3.86
C VAL A 226 -4.22 -7.13 -2.40
N ASP A 227 -3.16 -6.98 -1.63
CA ASP A 227 -3.15 -7.28 -0.19
C ASP A 227 -3.61 -6.09 0.63
N VAL A 228 -3.07 -4.91 0.33
CA VAL A 228 -3.33 -3.65 1.07
C VAL A 228 -3.60 -2.52 0.08
N VAL A 229 -4.52 -1.62 0.43
CA VAL A 229 -4.69 -0.33 -0.25
C VAL A 229 -4.43 0.80 0.72
N LEU A 230 -3.64 1.80 0.29
CA LEU A 230 -3.35 2.95 1.14
C LEU A 230 -4.51 3.94 1.15
N THR A 231 -4.92 4.34 2.36
CA THR A 231 -5.85 5.44 2.60
C THR A 231 -5.12 6.65 3.17
N GLY A 232 -5.50 7.85 2.72
CA GLY A 232 -5.01 9.13 3.22
C GLY A 232 -6.17 10.01 3.62
N PRO A 233 -6.86 9.74 4.75
CA PRO A 233 -7.99 10.56 5.18
C PRO A 233 -7.52 11.94 5.65
N ALA A 234 -8.35 12.96 5.42
CA ALA A 234 -8.08 14.31 5.89
C ALA A 234 -8.54 14.53 7.35
N ASN A 235 -9.44 13.70 7.84
CA ASN A 235 -10.00 13.77 9.19
C ASN A 235 -10.57 12.40 9.62
N ALA A 236 -11.03 12.32 10.88
CA ALA A 236 -11.59 11.10 11.48
C ALA A 236 -12.87 10.64 10.76
N ALA A 237 -13.77 11.56 10.36
CA ALA A 237 -15.00 11.19 9.66
C ALA A 237 -14.73 10.48 8.34
N GLN A 238 -13.78 10.97 7.54
CA GLN A 238 -13.37 10.27 6.31
C GLN A 238 -12.76 8.89 6.60
N LEU A 239 -12.03 8.75 7.72
CA LEU A 239 -11.51 7.45 8.14
C LEU A 239 -12.67 6.50 8.47
N ASP A 240 -13.66 6.96 9.23
CA ASP A 240 -14.82 6.17 9.62
C ASP A 240 -15.63 5.70 8.40
N ASP A 241 -15.87 6.60 7.44
CA ASP A 241 -16.54 6.27 6.18
C ASP A 241 -15.76 5.20 5.39
N ASN A 242 -14.43 5.34 5.34
CA ASN A 242 -13.57 4.40 4.62
C ASN A 242 -13.57 3.01 5.27
N LEU A 243 -13.55 2.93 6.60
CA LEU A 243 -13.61 1.68 7.35
C LEU A 243 -14.98 1.00 7.19
N ALA A 244 -16.08 1.76 7.39
CA ALA A 244 -17.43 1.26 7.20
C ALA A 244 -17.69 0.74 5.78
N ALA A 245 -17.08 1.36 4.76
CA ALA A 245 -17.19 0.88 3.40
C ALA A 245 -16.59 -0.51 3.21
N LEU A 246 -15.48 -0.84 3.88
CA LEU A 246 -14.87 -2.16 3.77
C LEU A 246 -15.72 -3.26 4.46
N GLU A 247 -16.50 -2.92 5.47
CA GLU A 247 -17.42 -3.86 6.14
C GLU A 247 -18.51 -4.40 5.20
N ARG A 248 -18.81 -3.67 4.11
CA ARG A 248 -19.72 -4.14 3.06
C ARG A 248 -19.14 -5.29 2.22
N GLY A 249 -17.88 -5.64 2.39
CA GLY A 249 -17.21 -6.69 1.63
C GLY A 249 -16.79 -6.29 0.22
N PRO A 250 -16.44 -7.26 -0.65
CA PRO A 250 -16.03 -6.99 -2.02
C PRO A 250 -17.16 -6.37 -2.85
N LEU A 251 -16.78 -5.71 -3.94
CA LEU A 251 -17.77 -5.22 -4.90
C LEU A 251 -18.49 -6.41 -5.58
N SER A 252 -19.81 -6.29 -5.76
CA SER A 252 -20.57 -7.21 -6.60
C SER A 252 -20.15 -7.09 -8.08
N PRO A 253 -20.48 -8.06 -8.93
CA PRO A 253 -20.20 -7.97 -10.37
C PRO A 253 -20.75 -6.70 -11.02
N ASP A 254 -21.92 -6.22 -10.59
CA ASP A 254 -22.54 -4.99 -11.11
C ASP A 254 -21.80 -3.74 -10.63
N GLU A 255 -21.43 -3.67 -9.35
CA GLU A 255 -20.60 -2.61 -8.80
C GLU A 255 -19.23 -2.56 -9.49
N LEU A 256 -18.62 -3.72 -9.79
CA LEU A 256 -17.34 -3.79 -10.51
C LEU A 256 -17.47 -3.25 -11.94
N ARG A 257 -18.55 -3.60 -12.66
CA ARG A 257 -18.81 -3.05 -13.99
C ARG A 257 -18.96 -1.54 -13.93
N TRP A 258 -19.85 -1.06 -13.06
CA TRP A 258 -20.04 0.37 -12.85
C TRP A 258 -18.73 1.12 -12.55
N MET A 259 -17.89 0.59 -11.65
CA MET A 259 -16.61 1.20 -11.32
C MET A 259 -15.66 1.24 -12.52
N ARG A 260 -15.65 0.19 -13.36
CA ARG A 260 -14.83 0.13 -14.58
C ARG A 260 -15.29 1.15 -15.62
N ASP A 261 -16.60 1.20 -15.87
CA ASP A 261 -17.19 2.14 -16.82
C ASP A 261 -16.92 3.59 -16.39
N PHE A 262 -17.15 3.90 -15.11
CA PHE A 262 -16.83 5.20 -14.55
C PHE A 262 -15.34 5.52 -14.66
N GLY A 263 -14.47 4.57 -14.32
CA GLY A 263 -13.04 4.71 -14.39
C GLY A 263 -12.54 4.98 -15.82
N GLN A 264 -13.14 4.36 -16.81
CA GLN A 264 -12.81 4.57 -18.22
C GLN A 264 -13.13 6.01 -18.66
N VAL A 265 -14.29 6.56 -18.27
CA VAL A 265 -14.66 7.95 -18.57
C VAL A 265 -13.69 8.93 -17.85
N VAL A 266 -13.28 8.64 -16.61
CA VAL A 266 -12.32 9.48 -15.85
C VAL A 266 -10.91 9.43 -16.42
N HIS A 267 -10.52 8.29 -17.01
CA HIS A 267 -9.19 8.13 -17.59
C HIS A 267 -9.02 9.00 -18.83
N GLY A 268 -10.04 9.13 -19.66
CA GLY A 268 -10.08 9.87 -20.92
C GLY A 268 -9.64 9.02 -22.09
#